data_ed1821d111345443e54522f029dc39d1
#
_entry.id   ed1821d111345443e54522f029dc39d1
#
_cell.length_a   1.000
_cell.length_b   1.000
_cell.length_c   1.000
_cell.angle_alpha   90.00
_cell.angle_beta   90.00
_cell.angle_gamma   90.00
#
_symmetry.space_group_name_H-M   'P 1'
#
loop_
_entity.id
_entity.type
_entity.pdbx_description
1 polymer ?
#
loop_
_entity_poly.entity_id
_entity_poly.type
_entity_poly.pdbx_seq_one_letter_code
_entity_poly.pdbx_strand_id
1 'polypeptide(L)'
;MKYEEKEQGHECFANGCPMAGGISTGGNWVCAYHNQATSDQWPRVTEALRDAEAVRVAINEVMKIDMISWGSAVNGYPPKWQEFAALFDDYPELQPTEHEKIRKTKYEYRLRNELAIRAGLAKRKL
;
A
#
# COMPACT_ATOMS: atom_id res chain seq x y z
N MET A 1 2.76 6.53 -19.19
CA MET A 1 3.22 6.57 -18.51
C MET A 1 3.34 6.35 -18.18
N LYS A 2 3.32 6.08 -18.40
CA LYS A 2 3.63 5.83 -17.69
C LYS A 2 3.56 6.29 -16.91
N TYR A 3 3.36 6.34 -16.29
CA TYR A 3 3.53 6.69 -15.19
C TYR A 3 4.00 7.36 -14.99
N GLU A 4 3.85 7.77 -15.43
CA GLU A 4 4.37 8.21 -15.02
C GLU A 4 4.48 8.46 -14.27
N GLU A 5 4.17 8.15 -13.96
CA GLU A 5 4.39 8.15 -13.15
C GLU A 5 4.98 8.09 -12.85
N LYS A 6 4.85 7.41 -13.41
CA LYS A 6 5.91 7.68 -12.81
C LYS A 6 6.50 8.89 -13.03
N GLU A 7 6.33 9.67 -13.18
CA GLU A 7 6.90 10.67 -13.26
C GLU A 7 7.51 11.16 -12.31
N GLN A 8 7.26 11.07 -12.04
CA GLN A 8 8.00 11.34 -11.08
C GLN A 8 8.40 10.21 -10.43
N GLY A 9 8.16 9.28 -10.87
CA GLY A 9 8.38 8.12 -10.18
C GLY A 9 9.79 7.68 -10.26
N HIS A 10 10.40 7.65 -9.11
CA HIS A 10 11.67 7.00 -8.98
C HIS A 10 11.39 5.57 -8.52
N GLU A 11 12.11 4.63 -9.07
CA GLU A 11 12.05 3.26 -8.57
C GLU A 11 12.87 3.15 -7.31
N CYS A 12 12.45 2.26 -6.40
CA CYS A 12 13.25 1.99 -5.22
C CYS A 12 14.61 1.43 -5.65
N PHE A 13 15.67 1.97 -5.05
CA PHE A 13 17.04 1.59 -5.40
C PHE A 13 17.35 0.11 -5.10
N ALA A 14 16.64 -0.48 -4.15
CA ALA A 14 16.87 -1.89 -3.81
C ALA A 14 16.56 -2.77 -5.01
N ASN A 15 17.48 -3.68 -5.33
CA ASN A 15 17.38 -4.50 -6.52
C ASN A 15 16.11 -5.36 -6.52
N GLY A 16 15.30 -5.18 -7.55
CA GLY A 16 14.09 -5.98 -7.72
C GLY A 16 12.91 -5.54 -6.88
N CYS A 17 13.02 -4.42 -6.15
CA CYS A 17 11.92 -3.94 -5.32
C CYS A 17 10.77 -3.44 -6.19
N PRO A 18 9.52 -3.88 -5.90
CA PRO A 18 8.37 -3.46 -6.71
C PRO A 18 7.81 -2.09 -6.34
N MET A 19 8.36 -1.45 -5.30
CA MET A 19 7.82 -0.19 -4.78
C MET A 19 8.45 1.01 -5.45
N ALA A 20 7.72 2.13 -5.45
CA ALA A 20 8.29 3.39 -5.87
C ALA A 20 9.19 3.94 -4.77
N GLY A 21 10.30 4.59 -5.15
CA GLY A 21 11.19 5.21 -4.20
C GLY A 21 10.72 6.62 -3.90
N GLY A 22 10.27 6.84 -2.68
CA GLY A 22 9.77 8.14 -2.25
C GLY A 22 10.69 8.89 -1.30
N ILE A 23 11.79 8.26 -0.89
CA ILE A 23 12.72 8.84 0.09
C ILE A 23 14.11 8.84 -0.51
N SER A 24 14.76 10.00 -0.54
CA SER A 24 16.12 10.10 -1.06
C SER A 24 17.13 9.96 0.08
N THR A 25 18.04 9.00 -0.06
CA THR A 25 19.13 8.83 0.90
C THR A 25 20.43 8.69 0.14
N GLY A 26 21.38 9.59 0.39
CA GLY A 26 22.69 9.53 -0.24
C GLY A 26 22.65 9.53 -1.76
N GLY A 27 21.66 10.21 -2.34
CA GLY A 27 21.53 10.29 -3.78
C GLY A 27 20.69 9.20 -4.42
N ASN A 28 20.26 8.20 -3.63
CA ASN A 28 19.44 7.12 -4.13
C ASN A 28 18.03 7.24 -3.57
N TRP A 29 17.05 6.83 -4.38
CA TRP A 29 15.65 6.84 -3.96
C TRP A 29 15.24 5.47 -3.50
N VAL A 30 14.64 5.38 -2.31
CA VAL A 30 14.20 4.11 -1.74
C VAL A 30 12.76 4.23 -1.29
N CYS A 31 12.07 3.09 -1.19
CA CYS A 31 10.73 3.08 -0.63
C CYS A 31 10.81 3.16 0.89
N ALA A 32 9.67 3.44 1.52
CA ALA A 32 9.63 3.58 2.97
C ALA A 32 10.11 2.32 3.69
N TYR A 33 9.84 1.17 3.11
CA TYR A 33 10.17 -0.11 3.74
C TYR A 33 11.68 -0.37 3.71
N HIS A 34 12.32 -0.13 2.58
CA HIS A 34 13.78 -0.28 2.52
C HIS A 34 14.50 0.81 3.32
N ASN A 35 13.89 1.98 3.43
CA ASN A 35 14.47 3.03 4.25
C ASN A 35 14.52 2.66 5.73
N GLN A 36 13.58 1.83 6.19
CA GLN A 36 13.54 1.37 7.57
C GLN A 36 14.47 0.18 7.82
N ALA A 37 14.91 -0.48 6.78
CA ALA A 37 15.68 -1.72 6.90
C ALA A 37 17.17 -1.44 6.77
N THR A 38 17.98 -2.30 7.40
CA THR A 38 19.43 -2.26 7.17
C THR A 38 19.72 -2.93 5.84
N SER A 39 20.90 -2.63 5.26
CA SER A 39 21.22 -3.13 3.94
C SER A 39 21.26 -4.67 3.87
N ASP A 40 21.65 -5.32 4.97
CA ASP A 40 21.67 -6.79 5.00
C ASP A 40 20.27 -7.39 5.02
N GLN A 41 19.25 -6.60 5.39
CA GLN A 41 17.87 -7.06 5.38
C GLN A 41 17.20 -6.83 4.02
N TRP A 42 17.79 -6.02 3.15
CA TRP A 42 17.15 -5.59 1.91
C TRP A 42 16.67 -6.75 1.03
N PRO A 43 17.45 -7.81 0.78
CA PRO A 43 16.93 -8.89 -0.08
C PRO A 43 15.69 -9.56 0.49
N ARG A 44 15.63 -9.76 1.80
CA ARG A 44 14.48 -10.36 2.43
C ARG A 44 13.26 -9.42 2.36
N VAL A 45 13.47 -8.12 2.58
CA VAL A 45 12.39 -7.14 2.48
C VAL A 45 11.86 -7.10 1.04
N THR A 46 12.75 -7.09 0.06
CA THR A 46 12.35 -7.09 -1.35
C THR A 46 11.47 -8.30 -1.68
N GLU A 47 11.89 -9.48 -1.24
CA GLU A 47 11.13 -10.69 -1.51
C GLU A 47 9.76 -10.65 -0.86
N ALA A 48 9.70 -10.19 0.40
CA ALA A 48 8.43 -10.10 1.11
C ALA A 48 7.48 -9.09 0.46
N LEU A 49 8.01 -7.97 -0.02
CA LEU A 49 7.18 -6.99 -0.72
C LEU A 49 6.63 -7.55 -2.03
N ARG A 50 7.44 -8.32 -2.74
CA ARG A 50 6.97 -8.95 -3.97
C ARG A 50 5.89 -9.99 -3.69
N ASP A 51 6.05 -10.75 -2.61
CA ASP A 51 5.07 -11.79 -2.24
C ASP A 51 3.75 -11.18 -1.74
N ALA A 52 3.77 -9.93 -1.31
CA ALA A 52 2.59 -9.26 -0.77
C ALA A 52 1.83 -8.48 -1.86
N GLU A 53 1.74 -9.03 -3.05
CA GLU A 53 1.15 -8.33 -4.18
C GLU A 53 -0.27 -7.84 -3.90
N ALA A 54 -1.11 -8.69 -3.29
CA ALA A 54 -2.49 -8.28 -3.04
C ALA A 54 -2.57 -7.06 -2.13
N VAL A 55 -1.71 -7.00 -1.11
CA VAL A 55 -1.68 -5.84 -0.21
C VAL A 55 -1.22 -4.59 -0.97
N ARG A 56 -0.19 -4.73 -1.81
CA ARG A 56 0.32 -3.59 -2.58
C ARG A 56 -0.74 -3.07 -3.56
N VAL A 57 -1.46 -3.99 -4.21
CA VAL A 57 -2.53 -3.60 -5.12
C VAL A 57 -3.63 -2.88 -4.36
N ALA A 58 -3.99 -3.40 -3.17
CA ALA A 58 -5.03 -2.75 -2.36
C ALA A 58 -4.62 -1.33 -1.98
N ILE A 59 -3.37 -1.13 -1.58
CA ILE A 59 -2.88 0.21 -1.24
C ILE A 59 -3.00 1.14 -2.44
N ASN A 60 -2.53 0.68 -3.60
CA ASN A 60 -2.54 1.51 -4.80
C ASN A 60 -3.97 1.85 -5.24
N GLU A 61 -4.88 0.89 -5.16
CA GLU A 61 -6.25 1.13 -5.58
C GLU A 61 -7.02 2.05 -4.63
N VAL A 62 -6.83 1.87 -3.32
CA VAL A 62 -7.56 2.72 -2.38
C VAL A 62 -7.07 4.18 -2.46
N MET A 63 -5.80 4.38 -2.78
CA MET A 63 -5.26 5.73 -2.91
C MET A 63 -5.88 6.52 -4.06
N LYS A 64 -6.43 5.83 -5.04
CA LYS A 64 -7.06 6.49 -6.19
C LYS A 64 -8.47 6.99 -5.89
N ILE A 65 -9.05 6.60 -4.77
CA ILE A 65 -10.42 6.93 -4.41
C ILE A 65 -10.39 8.12 -3.46
N ASP A 66 -11.17 9.16 -3.77
CA ASP A 66 -11.20 10.32 -2.87
C ASP A 66 -11.96 9.98 -1.58
N MET A 67 -11.69 10.77 -0.53
CA MET A 67 -12.19 10.45 0.80
C MET A 67 -13.72 10.50 0.90
N ILE A 68 -14.33 11.41 0.17
CA ILE A 68 -15.79 11.54 0.22
C ILE A 68 -16.46 10.37 -0.47
N SER A 69 -16.00 10.04 -1.67
CA SER A 69 -16.58 8.94 -2.44
C SER A 69 -16.37 7.59 -1.78
N TRP A 70 -15.31 7.46 -1.00
CA TRP A 70 -15.03 6.20 -0.33
C TRP A 70 -16.15 5.80 0.62
N GLY A 71 -16.58 6.72 1.48
CA GLY A 71 -17.48 6.39 2.57
C GLY A 71 -18.91 6.89 2.42
N SER A 72 -19.20 7.63 1.34
CA SER A 72 -20.52 8.23 1.19
C SER A 72 -21.03 8.08 -0.23
N ALA A 73 -22.33 7.95 -0.37
CA ALA A 73 -22.96 7.96 -1.69
C ALA A 73 -22.80 9.35 -2.30
N VAL A 74 -22.42 9.39 -3.58
CA VAL A 74 -22.22 10.66 -4.30
C VAL A 74 -22.90 10.55 -5.64
N ASN A 75 -23.73 11.55 -5.95
CA ASN A 75 -24.43 11.65 -7.25
C ASN A 75 -25.21 10.39 -7.60
N GLY A 76 -25.81 9.74 -6.61
CA GLY A 76 -26.59 8.53 -6.83
C GLY A 76 -25.77 7.25 -6.88
N TYR A 77 -24.46 7.36 -6.79
CA TYR A 77 -23.59 6.16 -6.76
C TYR A 77 -23.32 5.76 -5.31
N PRO A 78 -23.29 4.45 -5.03
CA PRO A 78 -23.00 4.01 -3.67
C PRO A 78 -21.55 4.31 -3.27
N PRO A 79 -21.24 4.26 -1.97
CA PRO A 79 -19.86 4.48 -1.51
C PRO A 79 -18.90 3.52 -2.20
N LYS A 80 -17.74 4.04 -2.59
CA LYS A 80 -16.77 3.27 -3.37
C LYS A 80 -16.15 2.11 -2.61
N TRP A 81 -16.20 2.11 -1.27
CA TRP A 81 -15.66 0.99 -0.53
C TRP A 81 -16.33 -0.33 -0.93
N GLN A 82 -17.58 -0.27 -1.39
CA GLN A 82 -18.32 -1.49 -1.79
C GLN A 82 -17.69 -2.14 -3.02
N GLU A 83 -17.41 -1.34 -4.06
CA GLU A 83 -16.74 -1.86 -5.25
C GLU A 83 -15.34 -2.35 -4.91
N PHE A 84 -14.66 -1.57 -4.07
CA PHE A 84 -13.31 -1.91 -3.66
C PHE A 84 -13.28 -3.25 -2.93
N ALA A 85 -14.18 -3.44 -1.97
CA ALA A 85 -14.22 -4.69 -1.20
C ALA A 85 -14.44 -5.90 -2.10
N ALA A 86 -15.26 -5.73 -3.15
CA ALA A 86 -15.53 -6.81 -4.09
C ALA A 86 -14.29 -7.25 -4.85
N LEU A 87 -13.34 -6.35 -5.09
CA LEU A 87 -12.11 -6.69 -5.77
C LEU A 87 -11.23 -7.64 -4.96
N PHE A 88 -11.44 -7.69 -3.65
CA PHE A 88 -10.60 -8.47 -2.75
C PHE A 88 -11.42 -9.49 -1.98
N ASP A 89 -12.46 -10.06 -2.63
CA ASP A 89 -13.33 -11.06 -2.00
C ASP A 89 -12.55 -12.26 -1.47
N ASP A 90 -11.48 -12.64 -2.17
CA ASP A 90 -10.69 -13.81 -1.78
C ASP A 90 -9.71 -13.51 -0.65
N TYR A 91 -9.69 -12.27 -0.15
CA TYR A 91 -8.73 -11.83 0.85
C TYR A 91 -9.48 -11.21 2.04
N PRO A 92 -10.00 -12.07 2.96
CA PRO A 92 -10.75 -11.52 4.11
C PRO A 92 -9.96 -10.51 4.93
N GLU A 93 -8.65 -10.69 5.01
CA GLU A 93 -7.79 -9.81 5.79
C GLU A 93 -7.68 -8.42 5.16
N LEU A 94 -8.04 -8.27 3.89
CA LEU A 94 -7.97 -6.98 3.20
C LEU A 94 -9.33 -6.27 3.14
N GLN A 95 -10.36 -6.86 3.72
CA GLN A 95 -11.68 -6.23 3.72
C GLN A 95 -11.72 -5.07 4.71
N PRO A 96 -12.32 -3.92 4.31
CA PRO A 96 -12.46 -2.81 5.26
C PRO A 96 -13.36 -3.19 6.43
N THR A 97 -12.95 -2.80 7.63
CA THR A 97 -13.82 -2.96 8.81
C THR A 97 -14.91 -1.89 8.78
N GLU A 98 -15.93 -2.03 9.65
CA GLU A 98 -17.01 -1.05 9.68
C GLU A 98 -16.49 0.37 9.88
N HIS A 99 -15.50 0.53 10.76
CA HIS A 99 -14.91 1.85 10.99
C HIS A 99 -14.16 2.35 9.77
N GLU A 100 -13.47 1.45 9.07
CA GLU A 100 -12.68 1.80 7.90
C GLU A 100 -13.55 2.12 6.68
N LYS A 101 -14.77 1.64 6.64
CA LYS A 101 -15.69 1.96 5.55
C LYS A 101 -16.03 3.44 5.52
N ILE A 102 -15.93 4.12 6.64
CA ILE A 102 -16.21 5.55 6.71
C ILE A 102 -14.94 6.39 6.89
N ARG A 103 -13.78 5.75 7.08
CA ARG A 103 -12.53 6.46 7.28
C ARG A 103 -11.43 5.83 6.42
N LYS A 104 -11.34 6.32 5.21
CA LYS A 104 -10.37 5.80 4.24
C LYS A 104 -8.94 5.84 4.77
N THR A 105 -8.57 6.92 5.46
CA THR A 105 -7.21 7.06 5.97
C THR A 105 -6.86 5.99 7.00
N LYS A 106 -7.84 5.55 7.79
CA LYS A 106 -7.62 4.46 8.73
C LYS A 106 -7.34 3.15 8.00
N TYR A 107 -8.09 2.91 6.93
CA TYR A 107 -7.90 1.71 6.13
C TYR A 107 -6.53 1.72 5.45
N GLU A 108 -6.15 2.85 4.86
CA GLU A 108 -4.83 2.99 4.24
C GLU A 108 -3.71 2.73 5.24
N TYR A 109 -3.85 3.28 6.43
CA TYR A 109 -2.84 3.09 7.46
C TYR A 109 -2.70 1.61 7.83
N ARG A 110 -3.83 0.93 8.00
CA ARG A 110 -3.80 -0.50 8.33
C ARG A 110 -3.14 -1.33 7.23
N LEU A 111 -3.44 -1.00 5.95
CA LEU A 111 -2.83 -1.72 4.85
C LEU A 111 -1.32 -1.51 4.81
N ARG A 112 -0.88 -0.28 5.01
CA ARG A 112 0.55 0.01 5.02
C ARG A 112 1.25 -0.68 6.18
N ASN A 113 0.59 -0.75 7.33
CA ASN A 113 1.13 -1.46 8.47
C ASN A 113 1.20 -2.96 8.21
N GLU A 114 0.18 -3.51 7.54
CA GLU A 114 0.21 -4.93 7.17
C GLU A 114 1.39 -5.23 6.25
N LEU A 115 1.67 -4.34 5.31
CA LEU A 115 2.81 -4.53 4.43
C LEU A 115 4.12 -4.50 5.22
N ALA A 116 4.23 -3.58 6.18
CA ALA A 116 5.42 -3.52 7.05
C ALA A 116 5.59 -4.80 7.87
N ILE A 117 4.47 -5.35 8.36
CA ILE A 117 4.51 -6.59 9.12
C ILE A 117 5.03 -7.73 8.24
N ARG A 118 4.52 -7.84 7.02
CA ARG A 118 4.95 -8.89 6.10
C ARG A 118 6.43 -8.75 5.72
N ALA A 119 6.90 -7.51 5.65
CA ALA A 119 8.30 -7.24 5.36
C ALA A 119 9.22 -7.46 6.56
N GLY A 120 8.65 -7.79 7.74
CA GLY A 120 9.45 -8.03 8.93
C GLY A 120 9.89 -6.77 9.64
N LEU A 121 9.30 -5.63 9.30
CA LEU A 121 9.69 -4.33 9.86
C LEU A 121 8.79 -3.87 10.99
N ALA A 122 7.70 -4.57 11.23
CA ALA A 122 6.77 -4.28 12.31
C ALA A 122 6.23 -5.58 12.84
N LYS A 123 5.70 -5.56 14.07
CA LYS A 123 5.16 -6.76 14.67
C LYS A 123 3.64 -6.67 14.72
N ARG A 124 3.00 -7.81 14.49
CA ARG A 124 1.55 -7.88 14.59
C ARG A 124 1.16 -7.80 16.06
N LYS A 125 0.17 -6.96 16.34
CA LYS A 125 -0.37 -6.88 17.70
C LYS A 125 -1.26 -8.07 17.97
N LEU A 126 -1.16 -8.61 19.16
CA LEU A 126 -1.97 -9.74 19.58
C LEU A 126 -3.17 -9.29 20.38
#